data_b919d600e859f8e9548ba62e7fb06fa3
#
_entry.id   b919d600e859f8e9548ba62e7fb06fa3
#
_cell.length_a   1.000
_cell.length_b   1.000
_cell.length_c   1.000
_cell.angle_alpha   90.00
_cell.angle_beta   90.00
_cell.angle_gamma   90.00
#
_symmetry.space_group_name_H-M   'P 1'
#
loop_
_entity.id
_entity.type
_entity.pdbx_description
1 polymer ?
#
loop_
_entity_poly.entity_id
_entity_poly.type
_entity_poly.pdbx_seq_one_letter_code
_entity_poly.pdbx_strand_id
1 'polypeptide(L)' 'MNITKTIDATGLSCPMPIVKTKKAIDTINSGEILEVLATDQGTLSDIPAWAKSGGHTILEQKTEKDVLYFYIQKA' A
#
# COMPACT_ATOMS: atom_id res chain seq x y z
N MET A 1 -6.81 4.58 -13.77
CA MET A 1 -6.80 3.68 -12.58
C MET A 1 -7.93 4.08 -11.63
N ASN A 2 -8.82 3.14 -11.34
CA ASN A 2 -9.93 3.39 -10.41
C ASN A 2 -9.53 2.95 -9.01
N ILE A 3 -9.26 3.92 -8.14
CA ILE A 3 -8.86 3.63 -6.77
C ILE A 3 -10.11 3.36 -5.92
N THR A 4 -10.19 2.17 -5.35
CA THR A 4 -11.34 1.76 -4.53
C THR A 4 -11.26 2.35 -3.13
N LYS A 5 -10.07 2.41 -2.56
CA LYS A 5 -9.86 2.89 -1.20
C LYS A 5 -8.48 3.52 -1.08
N THR A 6 -8.39 4.57 -0.28
CA THR A 6 -7.12 5.23 0.04
C THR A 6 -6.89 5.16 1.54
N ILE A 7 -5.69 4.77 1.95
CA ILE A 7 -5.31 4.84 3.37
C ILE A 7 -4.11 5.78 3.54
N ASP A 8 -4.14 6.52 4.62
CA ASP A 8 -3.08 7.45 4.99
C ASP A 8 -2.26 6.83 6.13
N ALA A 9 -1.07 6.36 5.80
CA ALA A 9 -0.12 5.83 6.76
C ALA A 9 1.08 6.77 6.94
N THR A 10 0.93 8.05 6.54
CA THR A 10 1.98 9.03 6.72
C THR A 10 2.23 9.27 8.21
N GLY A 11 3.49 9.52 8.56
CA GLY A 11 3.87 9.74 9.95
C GLY A 11 4.00 8.47 10.78
N LEU A 12 3.64 7.31 10.22
CA LEU A 12 3.76 6.03 10.91
C LEU A 12 5.07 5.35 10.53
N SER A 13 5.68 4.66 11.50
CA SER A 13 6.89 3.88 11.25
C SER A 13 6.59 2.38 11.28
N CYS A 14 7.50 1.59 10.70
CA CYS A 14 7.39 0.12 10.67
C CYS A 14 7.11 -0.42 12.08
N PRO A 15 6.16 -1.35 12.25
CA PRO A 15 5.43 -2.06 11.19
C PRO A 15 4.04 -1.49 10.86
N MET A 16 3.71 -0.30 11.37
CA MET A 16 2.34 0.23 11.27
C MET A 16 1.84 0.46 9.84
N PRO A 17 2.64 0.96 8.88
CA PRO A 17 2.14 1.09 7.51
C PRO A 17 1.68 -0.26 6.91
N ILE A 18 2.42 -1.33 7.19
CA ILE A 18 2.05 -2.68 6.73
C ILE A 18 0.77 -3.16 7.42
N VAL A 19 0.66 -2.93 8.72
CA VAL A 19 -0.53 -3.33 9.49
C VAL A 19 -1.78 -2.65 8.93
N LYS A 20 -1.71 -1.35 8.65
CA LYS A 20 -2.83 -0.60 8.07
C LYS A 20 -3.17 -1.11 6.68
N THR A 21 -2.16 -1.38 5.87
CA THR A 21 -2.34 -1.89 4.51
C THR A 21 -3.03 -3.25 4.52
N LYS A 22 -2.60 -4.16 5.39
CA LYS A 22 -3.21 -5.48 5.53
C LYS A 22 -4.68 -5.39 5.91
N LYS A 23 -5.00 -4.54 6.87
CA LYS A 23 -6.40 -4.34 7.28
C LYS A 23 -7.24 -3.77 6.16
N ALA A 24 -6.71 -2.80 5.44
CA ALA A 24 -7.44 -2.14 4.36
C ALA A 24 -7.69 -3.07 3.18
N ILE A 25 -6.70 -3.89 2.81
CA ILE A 25 -6.84 -4.80 1.66
C ILE A 25 -7.95 -5.83 1.90
N ASP A 26 -8.18 -6.19 3.15
CA ASP A 26 -9.24 -7.15 3.51
C ASP A 26 -10.63 -6.56 3.39
N THR A 27 -10.76 -5.24 3.27
CA THR A 27 -12.06 -4.56 3.14
C THR A 27 -12.48 -4.32 1.70
N ILE A 28 -11.63 -4.63 0.74
CA ILE A 28 -11.94 -4.47 -0.68
C ILE A 28 -11.99 -5.84 -1.36
N ASN A 29 -12.53 -5.87 -2.58
CA ASN A 29 -12.72 -7.12 -3.33
C ASN A 29 -11.55 -7.39 -4.27
N SER A 30 -11.43 -8.64 -4.69
CA SER A 30 -10.40 -9.06 -5.65
C SER A 30 -10.45 -8.19 -6.90
N GLY A 31 -9.30 -7.76 -7.36
CA GLY A 31 -9.17 -6.89 -8.54
C GLY A 31 -9.32 -5.41 -8.24
N GLU A 32 -9.78 -5.04 -7.04
CA GLU A 32 -9.90 -3.64 -6.66
C GLU A 32 -8.55 -3.07 -6.24
N ILE A 33 -8.45 -1.75 -6.26
CA ILE A 33 -7.17 -1.05 -6.09
C ILE A 33 -7.17 -0.25 -4.80
N LEU A 34 -6.12 -0.46 -4.00
CA LEU A 34 -5.87 0.26 -2.76
C LEU A 34 -4.72 1.24 -2.98
N GLU A 35 -4.94 2.51 -2.64
CA GLU A 35 -3.88 3.50 -2.61
C GLU A 35 -3.36 3.64 -1.19
N VAL A 36 -2.05 3.50 -1.01
CA VAL A 36 -1.41 3.63 0.31
C VAL A 36 -0.44 4.79 0.27
N LEU A 37 -0.57 5.71 1.23
CA LEU A 37 0.35 6.83 1.41
C LEU A 37 1.22 6.54 2.64
N ALA A 38 2.53 6.74 2.52
CA ALA A 38 3.46 6.49 3.62
C ALA A 38 4.64 7.45 3.54
N THR A 39 5.30 7.65 4.67
CA THR A 39 6.52 8.48 4.74
C THR A 39 7.72 7.69 5.23
N ASP A 40 7.51 6.50 5.79
CA ASP A 40 8.60 5.64 6.25
C ASP A 40 9.29 4.97 5.06
N GLN A 41 10.59 5.21 4.90
CA GLN A 41 11.38 4.65 3.80
C GLN A 41 11.42 3.11 3.82
N GLY A 42 11.20 2.50 4.97
CA GLY A 42 11.12 1.04 5.09
C GLY A 42 10.00 0.43 4.26
N THR A 43 8.95 1.21 3.95
CA THR A 43 7.84 0.73 3.12
C THR A 43 8.26 0.44 1.68
N LEU A 44 9.35 1.04 1.21
CA LEU A 44 9.87 0.76 -0.13
C LEU A 44 10.26 -0.71 -0.31
N SER A 45 10.66 -1.40 0.76
CA SER A 45 10.90 -2.85 0.71
C SER A 45 9.72 -3.63 1.27
N ASP A 46 9.09 -3.15 2.33
CA ASP A 46 8.06 -3.90 3.06
C ASP A 46 6.77 -4.07 2.27
N ILE A 47 6.29 -3.01 1.62
CA ILE A 47 5.03 -3.07 0.85
C ILE A 47 5.16 -4.03 -0.35
N PRO A 48 6.20 -3.92 -1.20
CA PRO A 48 6.35 -4.86 -2.31
C PRO A 48 6.52 -6.32 -1.84
N ALA A 49 7.27 -6.54 -0.76
CA ALA A 49 7.46 -7.89 -0.22
C ALA A 49 6.15 -8.48 0.28
N TRP A 50 5.38 -7.69 1.02
CA TRP A 50 4.06 -8.11 1.51
C TRP A 50 3.10 -8.40 0.35
N ALA A 51 3.06 -7.52 -0.66
CA ALA A 51 2.18 -7.69 -1.81
C ALA A 51 2.51 -8.99 -2.56
N LYS A 52 3.78 -9.26 -2.77
CA LYS A 52 4.24 -10.48 -3.45
C LYS A 52 3.83 -11.71 -2.65
N SER A 53 4.05 -11.68 -1.34
CA SER A 53 3.71 -12.80 -0.45
C SER A 53 2.21 -13.11 -0.45
N GLY A 54 1.36 -12.08 -0.55
CA GLY A 54 -0.09 -12.25 -0.58
C GLY A 54 -0.67 -12.44 -1.98
N GLY A 55 0.16 -12.44 -3.02
CA GLY A 55 -0.31 -12.58 -4.41
C GLY A 55 -0.91 -11.30 -4.98
N HIS A 56 -0.75 -10.17 -4.29
CA HIS A 56 -1.25 -8.87 -4.79
C HIS A 56 -0.27 -8.27 -5.79
N THR A 57 -0.74 -7.35 -6.61
CA THR A 57 0.08 -6.70 -7.65
C THR A 57 0.29 -5.23 -7.33
N ILE A 58 1.53 -4.78 -7.35
CA ILE A 58 1.84 -3.36 -7.26
C ILE A 58 1.72 -2.79 -8.68
N LEU A 59 0.66 -2.00 -8.93
CA LEU A 59 0.42 -1.41 -10.24
C LEU A 59 1.31 -0.20 -10.49
N GLU A 60 1.54 0.58 -9.45
CA GLU A 60 2.36 1.79 -9.55
C GLU A 60 2.93 2.13 -8.19
N GLN A 61 4.11 2.74 -8.19
CA GLN A 61 4.78 3.19 -6.99
C GLN A 61 5.49 4.48 -7.34
N LYS A 62 5.27 5.53 -6.56
CA LYS A 62 5.91 6.83 -6.82
C LYS A 62 6.19 7.57 -5.53
N THR A 63 7.04 8.60 -5.62
CA THR A 63 7.35 9.48 -4.50
C THR A 63 7.12 10.91 -4.93
N GLU A 64 6.35 11.66 -4.12
CA GLU A 64 6.12 13.09 -4.34
C GLU A 64 6.20 13.81 -3.01
N LYS A 65 7.05 14.85 -2.93
CA LYS A 65 7.19 15.69 -1.72
C LYS A 65 7.36 14.85 -0.45
N ASP A 66 8.26 13.88 -0.52
CA ASP A 66 8.60 12.96 0.59
C ASP A 66 7.47 12.01 0.99
N VAL A 67 6.38 11.96 0.22
CA VAL A 67 5.30 10.98 0.43
C VAL A 67 5.43 9.86 -0.59
N LEU A 68 5.39 8.64 -0.10
CA LEU A 68 5.43 7.43 -0.93
C LEU A 68 4.00 7.00 -1.23
N TYR A 69 3.73 6.73 -2.51
CA TYR A 69 2.42 6.28 -2.98
C TYR A 69 2.54 4.89 -3.57
N PHE A 70 1.69 3.98 -3.10
CA PHE A 70 1.63 2.61 -3.61
C PHE A 70 0.22 2.32 -4.09
N TYR A 71 0.09 1.76 -5.29
CA TYR A 71 -1.20 1.40 -5.87
C TYR A 71 -1.22 -0.12 -6.00
N ILE A 72 -2.01 -0.77 -5.14
CA ILE A 72 -2.00 -2.22 -4.95
C ILE A 72 -3.31 -2.81 -5.43
N GLN A 73 -3.24 -3.72 -6.39
CA GLN A 73 -4.41 -4.45 -6.85
C GLN A 73 -4.55 -5.73 -6.05
N LYS A 74 -5.69 -5.93 -5.41
CA LYS A 74 -5.95 -7.10 -4.58
C LYS A 74 -6.03 -8.36 -5.44
N ALA A 75 -5.41 -9.42 -4.95
CA ALA A 75 -5.43 -10.75 -5.58
C ALA A 75 -6.84 -11.34 -5.61
#